data_6460ea97f80d4c7fb5449c6d7af03e27
#
_entry.id   6460ea97f80d4c7fb5449c6d7af03e27
#
_cell.length_a   1.000
_cell.length_b   1.000
_cell.length_c   1.000
_cell.angle_alpha   90.00
_cell.angle_beta   90.00
_cell.angle_gamma   90.00
#
_symmetry.space_group_name_H-M   'P 1'
#
loop_
_entity.id
_entity.type
_entity.pdbx_description
1 polymer ?
#
loop_
_entity_poly.entity_id
_entity_poly.type
_entity_poly.pdbx_seq_one_letter_code
_entity_poly.pdbx_strand_id
1 'polypeptide(L)'
;MIDMKNKTEITVEKIKEILNRKNSLWVAVDGNCASGKTTFAKELSAFFDCNVFHIDDFYLPRNLQTNEIAGNIDRRRFLEEVLLPLKNGNESFFRKFDCKTQSYGEEQKTGVKEVNIVEGSYSCHPDFFEFYDMSVFLTASPDVQKERIINRNGEDGFKVFEQKWIPAEETYFKNLNIKEKCTLSF
;
A
#
# COMPACT_ATOMS: atom_id res chain seq x y z
N MET A 1 0.94 -15.97 -17.08
CA MET A 1 0.90 -15.06 -15.91
C MET A 1 2.31 -15.00 -15.35
N ILE A 2 2.89 -13.81 -15.18
CA ILE A 2 4.24 -13.65 -14.60
C ILE A 2 4.17 -14.08 -13.14
N ASP A 3 5.07 -14.97 -12.68
CA ASP A 3 5.11 -15.41 -11.30
C ASP A 3 5.61 -14.30 -10.34
N MET A 4 5.44 -14.48 -9.04
CA MET A 4 5.80 -13.46 -8.05
C MET A 4 7.31 -13.16 -8.07
N LYS A 5 8.13 -14.20 -8.19
CA LYS A 5 9.60 -14.06 -8.22
C LYS A 5 10.06 -13.17 -9.38
N ASN A 6 9.53 -13.39 -10.56
CA ASN A 6 9.87 -12.59 -11.75
C ASN A 6 9.40 -11.13 -11.60
N LYS A 7 8.20 -10.89 -11.02
CA LYS A 7 7.73 -9.53 -10.69
C LYS A 7 8.68 -8.82 -9.75
N THR A 8 9.14 -9.54 -8.72
CA THR A 8 10.08 -9.01 -7.73
C THR A 8 11.42 -8.67 -8.37
N GLU A 9 11.98 -9.55 -9.21
CA GLU A 9 13.25 -9.32 -9.92
C GLU A 9 13.17 -8.09 -10.82
N ILE A 10 12.14 -7.95 -11.66
CA ILE A 10 11.92 -6.78 -12.53
C ILE A 10 11.85 -5.49 -11.70
N THR A 11 11.15 -5.52 -10.58
CA THR A 11 10.97 -4.35 -9.71
C THR A 11 12.28 -3.98 -9.01
N VAL A 12 13.05 -4.98 -8.53
CA VAL A 12 14.37 -4.77 -7.91
C VAL A 12 15.34 -4.12 -8.89
N GLU A 13 15.40 -4.57 -10.14
CA GLU A 13 16.23 -3.96 -11.17
C GLU A 13 15.85 -2.49 -11.38
N LYS A 14 14.55 -2.22 -11.47
CA LYS A 14 14.06 -0.84 -11.65
C LYS A 14 14.38 0.07 -10.46
N ILE A 15 14.25 -0.44 -9.24
CA ILE A 15 14.66 0.28 -8.01
C ILE A 15 16.15 0.60 -8.06
N LYS A 16 17.00 -0.37 -8.40
CA LYS A 16 18.46 -0.16 -8.53
C LYS A 16 18.81 0.89 -9.58
N GLU A 17 18.12 0.91 -10.72
CA GLU A 17 18.30 1.95 -11.74
C GLU A 17 18.05 3.36 -11.19
N ILE A 18 17.01 3.52 -10.35
CA ILE A 18 16.67 4.80 -9.74
C ILE A 18 17.70 5.18 -8.68
N LEU A 19 18.11 4.23 -7.83
CA LEU A 19 19.11 4.42 -6.77
C LEU A 19 20.49 4.81 -7.30
N ASN A 20 20.84 4.45 -8.53
CA ASN A 20 22.06 4.95 -9.19
C ASN A 20 22.07 6.48 -9.35
N ARG A 21 20.93 7.16 -9.18
CA ARG A 21 20.76 8.60 -9.38
C ARG A 21 20.23 9.32 -8.13
N LYS A 22 19.83 8.58 -7.09
CA LYS A 22 19.22 9.11 -5.86
C LYS A 22 19.72 8.31 -4.66
N ASN A 23 19.90 8.97 -3.52
CA ASN A 23 20.29 8.30 -2.26
C ASN A 23 19.11 7.65 -1.53
N SER A 24 17.88 8.00 -1.90
CA SER A 24 16.66 7.43 -1.31
C SER A 24 15.53 7.51 -2.32
N LEU A 25 14.64 6.51 -2.30
CA LEU A 25 13.47 6.47 -3.16
C LEU A 25 12.23 5.96 -2.42
N TRP A 26 11.07 6.31 -2.96
CA TRP A 26 9.77 5.88 -2.48
C TRP A 26 9.05 5.04 -3.54
N VAL A 27 8.56 3.87 -3.12
CA VAL A 27 7.82 2.93 -3.98
C VAL A 27 6.42 2.73 -3.42
N ALA A 28 5.40 2.98 -4.22
CA ALA A 28 4.05 2.56 -3.89
C ALA A 28 3.74 1.18 -4.47
N VAL A 29 3.03 0.34 -3.72
CA VAL A 29 2.52 -0.96 -4.16
C VAL A 29 1.02 -1.00 -3.92
N ASP A 30 0.25 -0.79 -4.97
CA ASP A 30 -1.22 -0.80 -4.95
C ASP A 30 -1.78 -2.00 -5.73
N GLY A 31 -3.07 -2.16 -5.76
CA GLY A 31 -3.74 -3.24 -6.50
C GLY A 31 -4.90 -3.87 -5.74
N ASN A 32 -5.58 -4.80 -6.38
CA ASN A 32 -6.76 -5.47 -5.83
C ASN A 32 -6.51 -6.07 -4.45
N CYS A 33 -7.54 -6.16 -3.62
CA CYS A 33 -7.48 -6.92 -2.38
C CYS A 33 -7.04 -8.38 -2.68
N ALA A 34 -6.28 -8.96 -1.78
CA ALA A 34 -5.69 -10.29 -1.93
C ALA A 34 -4.80 -10.50 -3.18
N SER A 35 -4.33 -9.44 -3.86
CA SER A 35 -3.39 -9.56 -4.99
C SER A 35 -1.96 -9.95 -4.58
N GLY A 36 -1.65 -9.90 -3.27
CA GLY A 36 -0.34 -10.26 -2.74
C GLY A 36 0.59 -9.07 -2.46
N LYS A 37 0.06 -7.84 -2.34
CA LYS A 37 0.82 -6.62 -2.06
C LYS A 37 1.78 -6.77 -0.89
N THR A 38 1.29 -7.23 0.25
CA THR A 38 2.10 -7.40 1.46
C THR A 38 3.22 -8.43 1.28
N THR A 39 2.95 -9.55 0.59
CA THR A 39 3.97 -10.55 0.25
C THR A 39 5.03 -9.94 -0.67
N PHE A 40 4.59 -9.22 -1.70
CA PHE A 40 5.48 -8.56 -2.64
C PHE A 40 6.36 -7.48 -1.98
N ALA A 41 5.78 -6.64 -1.13
CA ALA A 41 6.54 -5.65 -0.37
C ALA A 41 7.57 -6.30 0.57
N LYS A 42 7.21 -7.41 1.22
CA LYS A 42 8.13 -8.22 2.04
C LYS A 42 9.26 -8.83 1.20
N GLU A 43 8.97 -9.34 0.01
CA GLU A 43 10.02 -9.85 -0.88
C GLU A 43 10.98 -8.74 -1.33
N LEU A 44 10.44 -7.57 -1.72
CA LEU A 44 11.26 -6.42 -2.07
C LEU A 44 12.14 -5.96 -0.90
N SER A 45 11.62 -5.97 0.32
CA SER A 45 12.36 -5.54 1.51
C SER A 45 13.58 -6.40 1.83
N ALA A 46 13.67 -7.61 1.29
CA ALA A 46 14.83 -8.47 1.47
C ALA A 46 16.07 -8.03 0.67
N PHE A 47 15.91 -7.10 -0.29
CA PHE A 47 16.99 -6.66 -1.19
C PHE A 47 17.61 -5.31 -0.81
N PHE A 48 16.98 -4.56 0.11
CA PHE A 48 17.35 -3.17 0.40
C PHE A 48 17.30 -2.86 1.89
N ASP A 49 18.06 -1.87 2.34
CA ASP A 49 17.80 -1.21 3.63
C ASP A 49 16.53 -0.36 3.48
N CYS A 50 15.41 -0.85 3.98
CA CYS A 50 14.12 -0.24 3.67
C CYS A 50 13.18 -0.09 4.87
N ASN A 51 12.25 0.85 4.72
CA ASN A 51 11.01 0.90 5.49
C ASN A 51 9.88 0.27 4.68
N VAL A 52 8.94 -0.40 5.37
CA VAL A 52 7.68 -0.85 4.78
C VAL A 52 6.53 -0.28 5.60
N PHE A 53 5.70 0.55 4.96
CA PHE A 53 4.52 1.15 5.55
C PHE A 53 3.27 0.51 4.94
N HIS A 54 2.33 0.15 5.80
CA HIS A 54 1.03 -0.38 5.39
C HIS A 54 -0.01 0.72 5.48
N ILE A 55 -0.67 1.05 4.40
CA ILE A 55 -1.76 2.05 4.41
C ILE A 55 -2.88 1.63 5.38
N ASP A 56 -3.08 0.32 5.53
CA ASP A 56 -4.05 -0.23 6.47
C ASP A 56 -3.77 0.10 7.95
N ASP A 57 -2.55 0.48 8.32
CA ASP A 57 -2.20 0.98 9.66
C ASP A 57 -2.78 2.39 9.93
N PHE A 58 -3.28 3.07 8.91
CA PHE A 58 -3.82 4.43 8.97
C PHE A 58 -5.34 4.48 8.73
N TYR A 59 -6.08 3.47 9.16
CA TYR A 59 -7.53 3.53 9.11
C TYR A 59 -8.10 4.62 10.03
N LEU A 60 -9.19 5.24 9.57
CA LEU A 60 -10.01 6.10 10.41
C LEU A 60 -10.88 5.27 11.36
N PRO A 61 -11.15 5.74 12.60
CA PRO A 61 -12.22 5.24 13.43
C PRO A 61 -13.55 5.18 12.67
N ARG A 62 -14.38 4.17 12.93
CA ARG A 62 -15.61 3.93 12.18
C ARG A 62 -16.54 5.14 12.07
N ASN A 63 -16.62 5.93 13.14
CA ASN A 63 -17.45 7.14 13.20
C ASN A 63 -16.90 8.33 12.39
N LEU A 64 -15.66 8.24 11.91
CA LEU A 64 -15.01 9.28 11.07
C LEU A 64 -14.88 8.84 9.61
N GLN A 65 -15.19 7.58 9.28
CA GLN A 65 -15.16 7.10 7.90
C GLN A 65 -16.26 7.75 7.06
N THR A 66 -15.95 8.07 5.82
CA THR A 66 -16.89 8.65 4.85
C THR A 66 -17.13 7.70 3.68
N ASN A 67 -18.08 8.02 2.82
CA ASN A 67 -18.36 7.29 1.57
C ASN A 67 -17.51 7.79 0.39
N GLU A 68 -16.58 8.68 0.62
CA GLU A 68 -15.64 9.13 -0.40
C GLU A 68 -14.63 8.04 -0.76
N ILE A 69 -13.96 8.19 -1.90
CA ILE A 69 -12.85 7.31 -2.29
C ILE A 69 -11.76 7.38 -1.21
N ALA A 70 -11.33 6.22 -0.73
CA ALA A 70 -10.40 6.09 0.39
C ALA A 70 -10.85 6.83 1.67
N GLY A 71 -12.16 7.05 1.85
CA GLY A 71 -12.74 7.73 3.03
C GLY A 71 -12.65 6.95 4.34
N ASN A 72 -12.09 5.75 4.29
CA ASN A 72 -11.75 4.90 5.44
C ASN A 72 -10.28 5.08 5.90
N ILE A 73 -9.44 5.78 5.12
CA ILE A 73 -8.02 5.99 5.41
C ILE A 73 -7.80 7.42 5.94
N ASP A 74 -7.07 7.55 7.01
CA ASP A 74 -6.57 8.83 7.53
C ASP A 74 -5.35 9.26 6.72
N ARG A 75 -5.61 9.75 5.50
CA ARG A 75 -4.58 10.17 4.55
C ARG A 75 -3.71 11.30 5.12
N ARG A 76 -4.33 12.17 5.91
CA ARG A 76 -3.64 13.29 6.54
C ARG A 76 -2.58 12.80 7.53
N ARG A 77 -2.93 11.83 8.39
CA ARG A 77 -1.98 11.25 9.34
C ARG A 77 -0.80 10.59 8.62
N PHE A 78 -1.06 9.78 7.59
CA PHE A 78 0.02 9.16 6.83
C PHE A 78 0.96 10.22 6.22
N LEU A 79 0.39 11.27 5.65
CA LEU A 79 1.17 12.37 5.06
C LEU A 79 2.01 13.11 6.10
N GLU A 80 1.40 13.54 7.21
CA GLU A 80 2.03 14.39 8.22
C GLU A 80 2.95 13.61 9.18
N GLU A 81 2.59 12.38 9.54
CA GLU A 81 3.35 11.58 10.51
C GLU A 81 4.48 10.76 9.84
N VAL A 82 4.33 10.35 8.58
CA VAL A 82 5.28 9.47 7.90
C VAL A 82 5.95 10.12 6.71
N LEU A 83 5.18 10.48 5.69
CA LEU A 83 5.72 10.79 4.38
C LEU A 83 6.52 12.10 4.39
N LEU A 84 5.94 13.18 4.88
CA LEU A 84 6.60 14.50 4.91
C LEU A 84 7.83 14.53 5.83
N PRO A 85 7.80 14.00 7.07
CA PRO A 85 9.00 13.95 7.90
C PRO A 85 10.16 13.24 7.21
N LEU A 86 9.94 12.03 6.70
CA LEU A 86 10.99 11.23 6.08
C LEU A 86 11.49 11.84 4.75
N LYS A 87 10.62 12.45 3.95
CA LYS A 87 11.02 13.19 2.74
C LYS A 87 11.91 14.39 3.05
N ASN A 88 11.72 15.00 4.22
CA ASN A 88 12.53 16.14 4.70
C ASN A 88 13.79 15.71 5.47
N GLY A 89 14.11 14.41 5.50
CA GLY A 89 15.28 13.89 6.20
C GLY A 89 15.13 13.76 7.71
N ASN A 90 13.92 13.90 8.24
CA ASN A 90 13.59 13.81 9.66
C ASN A 90 13.18 12.39 10.06
N GLU A 91 13.11 12.13 11.36
CA GLU A 91 12.49 10.92 11.90
C GLU A 91 10.96 11.03 11.82
N SER A 92 10.32 9.88 11.64
CA SER A 92 8.86 9.71 11.64
C SER A 92 8.42 9.06 12.95
N PHE A 93 7.31 9.56 13.50
CA PHE A 93 6.64 9.01 14.68
C PHE A 93 5.18 8.81 14.36
N PHE A 94 4.70 7.59 14.45
CA PHE A 94 3.31 7.26 14.08
C PHE A 94 2.78 6.11 14.94
N ARG A 95 1.45 5.94 14.97
CA ARG A 95 0.77 4.84 15.65
C ARG A 95 -0.12 4.10 14.68
N LYS A 96 -0.04 2.79 14.70
CA LYS A 96 -0.96 1.93 13.93
C LYS A 96 -2.36 1.99 14.54
N PHE A 97 -3.37 2.05 13.69
CA PHE A 97 -4.76 1.95 14.13
C PHE A 97 -5.25 0.51 14.04
N ASP A 98 -5.71 -0.04 15.15
CA ASP A 98 -6.33 -1.36 15.18
C ASP A 98 -7.84 -1.27 14.95
N CYS A 99 -8.28 -1.75 13.78
CA CYS A 99 -9.69 -1.77 13.40
C CYS A 99 -10.57 -2.68 14.27
N LYS A 100 -9.99 -3.65 14.96
CA LYS A 100 -10.74 -4.56 15.85
C LYS A 100 -11.06 -3.89 17.17
N THR A 101 -10.04 -3.32 17.80
CA THR A 101 -10.16 -2.63 19.09
C THR A 101 -10.60 -1.18 18.95
N GLN A 102 -10.58 -0.63 17.74
CA GLN A 102 -10.87 0.79 17.44
C GLN A 102 -9.97 1.75 18.25
N SER A 103 -8.70 1.41 18.38
CA SER A 103 -7.73 2.16 19.17
C SER A 103 -6.37 2.26 18.47
N TYR A 104 -5.58 3.24 18.89
CA TYR A 104 -4.19 3.37 18.44
C TYR A 104 -3.27 2.50 19.28
N GLY A 105 -2.34 1.83 18.62
CA GLY A 105 -1.26 1.08 19.25
C GLY A 105 -0.16 1.97 19.83
N GLU A 106 0.94 1.34 20.19
CA GLU A 106 2.14 2.04 20.66
C GLU A 106 2.76 2.89 19.54
N GLU A 107 3.43 3.98 19.96
CA GLU A 107 4.14 4.85 19.02
C GLU A 107 5.33 4.10 18.43
N GLN A 108 5.43 4.16 17.11
CA GLN A 108 6.54 3.64 16.34
C GLN A 108 7.42 4.79 15.87
N LYS A 109 8.72 4.55 15.85
CA LYS A 109 9.73 5.49 15.39
C LYS A 109 10.52 4.86 14.26
N THR A 110 10.74 5.61 13.17
CA THR A 110 11.65 5.22 12.09
C THR A 110 12.38 6.43 11.52
N GLY A 111 13.53 6.18 10.89
CA GLY A 111 14.31 7.19 10.19
C GLY A 111 14.31 6.95 8.68
N VAL A 112 14.98 7.84 7.96
CA VAL A 112 15.17 7.73 6.50
C VAL A 112 15.94 6.46 6.16
N LYS A 113 15.47 5.75 5.16
CA LYS A 113 16.11 4.56 4.57
C LYS A 113 16.33 4.75 3.08
N GLU A 114 17.19 3.89 2.51
CA GLU A 114 17.45 3.88 1.08
C GLU A 114 16.18 3.67 0.26
N VAL A 115 15.32 2.73 0.68
CA VAL A 115 14.05 2.43 0.04
C VAL A 115 12.90 2.56 1.05
N ASN A 116 11.84 3.28 0.66
CA ASN A 116 10.64 3.41 1.47
C ASN A 116 9.46 2.85 0.65
N ILE A 117 8.94 1.72 1.08
CA ILE A 117 7.83 1.02 0.42
C ILE A 117 6.53 1.37 1.13
N VAL A 118 5.53 1.82 0.39
CA VAL A 118 4.16 2.04 0.89
C VAL A 118 3.25 1.04 0.20
N GLU A 119 2.65 0.12 0.94
CA GLU A 119 1.79 -0.91 0.38
C GLU A 119 0.38 -0.88 0.96
N GLY A 120 -0.56 -1.29 0.15
CA GLY A 120 -1.96 -1.41 0.51
C GLY A 120 -2.89 -0.84 -0.55
N SER A 121 -4.17 -1.18 -0.47
CA SER A 121 -5.18 -0.52 -1.28
C SER A 121 -5.22 0.97 -0.90
N TYR A 122 -5.30 1.83 -1.91
CA TYR A 122 -5.20 3.30 -1.80
C TYR A 122 -3.79 3.87 -1.60
N SER A 123 -2.72 3.06 -1.64
CA SER A 123 -1.36 3.60 -1.55
C SER A 123 -1.01 4.55 -2.69
N CYS A 124 -1.60 4.39 -3.87
CA CYS A 124 -1.45 5.29 -5.01
C CYS A 124 -2.51 6.41 -5.06
N HIS A 125 -3.15 6.76 -3.92
CA HIS A 125 -4.09 7.88 -3.89
C HIS A 125 -3.42 9.19 -4.34
N PRO A 126 -4.11 10.10 -5.04
CA PRO A 126 -3.53 11.36 -5.52
C PRO A 126 -2.82 12.20 -4.45
N ASP A 127 -3.29 12.17 -3.20
CA ASP A 127 -2.66 12.88 -2.08
C ASP A 127 -1.21 12.43 -1.82
N PHE A 128 -0.82 11.23 -2.28
CA PHE A 128 0.50 10.64 -2.05
C PHE A 128 1.30 10.46 -3.33
N PHE A 129 0.63 10.36 -4.48
CA PHE A 129 1.21 9.87 -5.72
C PHE A 129 2.43 10.67 -6.18
N GLU A 130 2.40 11.99 -6.02
CA GLU A 130 3.51 12.88 -6.39
C GLU A 130 4.80 12.68 -5.57
N PHE A 131 4.68 12.03 -4.41
CA PHE A 131 5.84 11.78 -3.55
C PHE A 131 6.60 10.50 -3.91
N TYR A 132 6.04 9.65 -4.77
CA TYR A 132 6.66 8.39 -5.17
C TYR A 132 7.55 8.56 -6.39
N ASP A 133 8.69 7.86 -6.35
CA ASP A 133 9.61 7.76 -7.49
C ASP A 133 9.20 6.63 -8.43
N MET A 134 8.45 5.67 -7.92
CA MET A 134 7.97 4.50 -8.64
C MET A 134 6.67 3.97 -8.02
N SER A 135 5.82 3.39 -8.86
CA SER A 135 4.59 2.75 -8.41
C SER A 135 4.36 1.42 -9.13
N VAL A 136 3.85 0.45 -8.39
CA VAL A 136 3.56 -0.91 -8.88
C VAL A 136 2.10 -1.22 -8.61
N PHE A 137 1.39 -1.69 -9.64
CA PHE A 137 0.02 -2.18 -9.51
C PHE A 137 -0.02 -3.71 -9.64
N LEU A 138 -0.54 -4.39 -8.60
CA LEU A 138 -0.70 -5.84 -8.61
C LEU A 138 -2.15 -6.23 -8.87
N THR A 139 -2.35 -7.10 -9.87
CA THR A 139 -3.69 -7.63 -10.20
C THR A 139 -3.84 -9.08 -9.77
N ALA A 140 -4.99 -9.43 -9.21
CA ALA A 140 -5.45 -10.80 -9.03
C ALA A 140 -6.79 -10.99 -9.75
N SER A 141 -7.00 -12.17 -10.35
CA SER A 141 -8.33 -12.49 -10.93
C SER A 141 -9.38 -12.62 -9.82
N PRO A 142 -10.68 -12.41 -10.14
CA PRO A 142 -11.75 -12.55 -9.16
C PRO A 142 -11.73 -13.90 -8.42
N ASP A 143 -11.46 -14.99 -9.14
CA ASP A 143 -11.38 -16.34 -8.55
C ASP A 143 -10.24 -16.44 -7.52
N VAL A 144 -9.05 -15.91 -7.86
CA VAL A 144 -7.89 -15.88 -6.96
C VAL A 144 -8.15 -14.98 -5.75
N GLN A 145 -8.81 -13.83 -5.94
CA GLN A 145 -9.21 -12.96 -4.83
C GLN A 145 -10.16 -13.70 -3.89
N LYS A 146 -11.22 -14.32 -4.43
CA LYS A 146 -12.20 -15.07 -3.67
C LYS A 146 -11.54 -16.17 -2.85
N GLU A 147 -10.75 -17.04 -3.50
CA GLU A 147 -10.05 -18.13 -2.84
C GLU A 147 -9.19 -17.62 -1.66
N ARG A 148 -8.35 -16.62 -1.91
CA ARG A 148 -7.44 -16.09 -0.90
C ARG A 148 -8.16 -15.39 0.25
N ILE A 149 -9.26 -14.68 -0.04
CA ILE A 149 -10.06 -14.01 0.99
C ILE A 149 -10.79 -15.06 1.84
N ILE A 150 -11.39 -16.09 1.23
CA ILE A 150 -12.04 -17.19 1.98
C ILE A 150 -11.02 -17.88 2.89
N ASN A 151 -9.85 -18.23 2.37
CA ASN A 151 -8.80 -18.89 3.15
C ASN A 151 -8.33 -18.04 4.36
N ARG A 152 -8.34 -16.71 4.24
CA ARG A 152 -7.91 -15.79 5.31
C ARG A 152 -9.03 -15.38 6.26
N ASN A 153 -10.23 -15.16 5.75
CA ASN A 153 -11.34 -14.50 6.47
C ASN A 153 -12.59 -15.37 6.60
N GLY A 154 -12.63 -16.56 5.97
CA GLY A 154 -13.83 -17.42 5.87
C GLY A 154 -14.86 -16.90 4.88
N GLU A 155 -15.91 -17.71 4.65
CA GLU A 155 -17.02 -17.39 3.73
C GLU A 155 -17.75 -16.10 4.12
N ASP A 156 -18.02 -15.91 5.41
CA ASP A 156 -18.72 -14.70 5.89
C ASP A 156 -17.84 -13.45 5.74
N GLY A 157 -16.54 -13.59 5.94
CA GLY A 157 -15.59 -12.52 5.63
C GLY A 157 -15.61 -12.18 4.15
N PHE A 158 -15.64 -13.16 3.26
CA PHE A 158 -15.70 -12.92 1.82
C PHE A 158 -16.94 -12.12 1.41
N LYS A 159 -18.10 -12.39 1.99
CA LYS A 159 -19.34 -11.61 1.71
C LYS A 159 -19.14 -10.11 1.97
N VAL A 160 -18.41 -9.76 3.03
CA VAL A 160 -18.08 -8.35 3.32
C VAL A 160 -17.16 -7.76 2.26
N PHE A 161 -16.17 -8.52 1.81
CA PHE A 161 -15.28 -8.08 0.73
C PHE A 161 -16.03 -7.88 -0.58
N GLU A 162 -16.88 -8.85 -0.96
CA GLU A 162 -17.68 -8.82 -2.19
C GLU A 162 -18.66 -7.65 -2.23
N GLN A 163 -19.31 -7.33 -1.09
CA GLN A 163 -20.33 -6.28 -1.02
C GLN A 163 -19.78 -4.88 -0.77
N LYS A 164 -18.62 -4.75 -0.14
CA LYS A 164 -18.10 -3.45 0.29
C LYS A 164 -16.73 -3.14 -0.29
N TRP A 165 -15.72 -3.96 -0.01
CA TRP A 165 -14.35 -3.58 -0.28
C TRP A 165 -13.94 -3.70 -1.75
N ILE A 166 -14.32 -4.79 -2.43
CA ILE A 166 -14.04 -4.98 -3.86
C ILE A 166 -14.68 -3.86 -4.70
N PRO A 167 -15.99 -3.54 -4.56
CA PRO A 167 -16.60 -2.44 -5.29
C PRO A 167 -15.98 -1.07 -4.99
N ALA A 168 -15.56 -0.83 -3.75
CA ALA A 168 -14.91 0.43 -3.37
C ALA A 168 -13.53 0.57 -4.05
N GLU A 169 -12.73 -0.50 -4.04
CA GLU A 169 -11.44 -0.54 -4.74
C GLU A 169 -11.59 -0.38 -6.26
N GLU A 170 -12.54 -1.08 -6.88
CA GLU A 170 -12.83 -0.94 -8.31
C GLU A 170 -13.21 0.49 -8.69
N THR A 171 -14.04 1.13 -7.87
CA THR A 171 -14.41 2.54 -8.04
C THR A 171 -13.18 3.45 -7.97
N TYR A 172 -12.30 3.22 -7.00
CA TYR A 172 -11.05 3.94 -6.84
C TYR A 172 -10.14 3.77 -8.06
N PHE A 173 -9.88 2.53 -8.47
CA PHE A 173 -9.00 2.25 -9.61
C PHE A 173 -9.51 2.88 -10.90
N LYS A 174 -10.81 2.74 -11.15
CA LYS A 174 -11.44 3.26 -12.36
C LYS A 174 -11.51 4.78 -12.40
N ASN A 175 -12.00 5.40 -11.32
CA ASN A 175 -12.24 6.85 -11.32
C ASN A 175 -10.94 7.66 -11.35
N LEU A 176 -9.86 7.09 -10.80
CA LEU A 176 -8.58 7.78 -10.71
C LEU A 176 -7.53 7.24 -11.70
N ASN A 177 -7.88 6.26 -12.53
CA ASN A 177 -7.00 5.61 -13.51
C ASN A 177 -5.68 5.14 -12.86
N ILE A 178 -5.78 4.47 -11.69
CA ILE A 178 -4.61 4.15 -10.86
C ILE A 178 -3.67 3.20 -11.59
N LYS A 179 -4.21 2.13 -12.18
CA LYS A 179 -3.41 1.12 -12.87
C LYS A 179 -2.60 1.71 -14.03
N GLU A 180 -3.22 2.58 -14.82
CA GLU A 180 -2.63 3.21 -15.99
C GLU A 180 -1.54 4.23 -15.63
N LYS A 181 -1.62 4.80 -14.44
CA LYS A 181 -0.62 5.74 -13.92
C LYS A 181 0.59 5.07 -13.30
N CYS A 182 0.47 3.80 -12.90
CA CYS A 182 1.56 3.09 -12.26
C CYS A 182 2.72 2.79 -13.21
N THR A 183 3.93 2.87 -12.69
CA THR A 183 5.18 2.60 -13.42
C THR A 183 5.24 1.16 -13.94
N LEU A 184 4.79 0.21 -13.13
CA LEU A 184 4.69 -1.20 -13.46
C LEU A 184 3.29 -1.73 -13.13
N SER A 185 2.77 -2.64 -13.96
CA SER A 185 1.51 -3.35 -13.72
C SER A 185 1.67 -4.84 -14.00
N PHE A 186 1.27 -5.69 -13.05
CA PHE A 186 1.40 -7.15 -13.10
C PHE A 186 0.08 -7.87 -12.90
#